data_64bc7510581106a5c68a1f7229b29a30
#
_entry.id   64bc7510581106a5c68a1f7229b29a30
#
_cell.length_a   1.000
_cell.length_b   1.000
_cell.length_c   1.000
_cell.angle_alpha   90.00
_cell.angle_beta   90.00
_cell.angle_gamma   90.00
#
_symmetry.space_group_name_H-M   'P 1'
#
loop_
_entity.id
_entity.type
_entity.pdbx_description
1 polymer ?
#
loop_
_entity_poly.entity_id
_entity_poly.type
_entity_poly.pdbx_seq_one_letter_code
_entity_poly.pdbx_strand_id
1 'polypeptide(L)'
;MHRISIACLLLIATAASAQNPNPIPKDPSPWKQHAMDRPAPVVVTPGAYVGPVPPPSDAIVLFDGKSLAEWRSADSTKGDAKWKIEDGAVVETPGIGDITTRRSFGDVQLHIEWSAANPPKGTGQDRGNSGVFFMQTYEIQVLDSYHAATYPDGQAASIYGQYPPLVNAMRPPGEWQVYDIVFHRPHFDATGKVTAPARVTVFHNGILVQDDMAILGPTTNSRRSAYSAHADKLPIQLQDHGHPVRFRNIWIRELPEPGK
;
A
#
# COMPACT_ATOMS: atom_id res chain seq x y z
N MET A 1 -17.20 -49.17 53.83
CA MET A 1 -16.75 -47.81 53.37
C MET A 1 -16.20 -47.95 51.97
N HIS A 2 -17.01 -47.68 50.95
CA HIS A 2 -16.60 -47.76 49.54
C HIS A 2 -16.16 -46.37 49.07
N ARG A 3 -14.92 -46.23 48.67
CA ARG A 3 -14.41 -44.99 48.04
C ARG A 3 -14.66 -45.05 46.53
N ILE A 4 -15.50 -44.17 46.04
CA ILE A 4 -15.70 -43.93 44.61
C ILE A 4 -14.66 -42.93 44.16
N SER A 5 -13.73 -43.38 43.31
CA SER A 5 -12.78 -42.49 42.61
C SER A 5 -13.41 -41.99 41.34
N ILE A 6 -13.68 -40.70 41.27
CA ILE A 6 -14.12 -40.02 40.05
C ILE A 6 -12.87 -39.64 39.25
N ALA A 7 -12.68 -40.33 38.12
CA ALA A 7 -11.64 -39.96 37.15
C ALA A 7 -12.16 -38.81 36.28
N CYS A 8 -11.56 -37.62 36.43
CA CYS A 8 -11.85 -36.48 35.57
C CYS A 8 -11.09 -36.64 34.25
N LEU A 9 -11.80 -36.97 33.17
CA LEU A 9 -11.23 -36.96 31.82
C LEU A 9 -11.09 -35.51 31.35
N LEU A 10 -9.88 -34.99 31.30
CA LEU A 10 -9.58 -33.73 30.59
C LEU A 10 -9.61 -33.99 29.07
N LEU A 11 -10.64 -33.52 28.39
CA LEU A 11 -10.62 -33.38 26.94
C LEU A 11 -9.69 -32.23 26.56
N ILE A 12 -8.49 -32.52 26.08
CA ILE A 12 -7.61 -31.58 25.45
C ILE A 12 -8.12 -31.39 24.02
N ALA A 13 -8.88 -30.32 23.76
CA ALA A 13 -9.22 -29.91 22.41
C ALA A 13 -7.95 -29.34 21.75
N THR A 14 -7.29 -30.14 20.93
CA THR A 14 -6.25 -29.64 20.02
C THR A 14 -6.91 -28.77 18.96
N ALA A 15 -6.78 -27.44 19.05
CA ALA A 15 -7.15 -26.57 17.97
C ALA A 15 -6.21 -26.87 16.79
N ALA A 16 -6.71 -27.59 15.80
CA ALA A 16 -6.01 -27.72 14.53
C ALA A 16 -5.92 -26.33 13.90
N SER A 17 -4.71 -25.80 13.78
CA SER A 17 -4.45 -24.60 13.00
C SER A 17 -4.92 -24.86 11.57
N ALA A 18 -5.97 -24.19 11.14
CA ALA A 18 -6.46 -24.31 9.78
C ALA A 18 -5.34 -23.89 8.83
N GLN A 19 -4.91 -24.82 7.98
CA GLN A 19 -3.88 -24.55 6.99
C GLN A 19 -4.43 -23.54 5.95
N ASN A 20 -3.63 -22.56 5.56
CA ASN A 20 -4.03 -21.58 4.55
C ASN A 20 -4.40 -22.32 3.24
N PRO A 21 -5.64 -22.19 2.73
CA PRO A 21 -6.09 -22.90 1.54
C PRO A 21 -5.52 -22.34 0.23
N ASN A 22 -4.82 -21.21 0.27
CA ASN A 22 -4.33 -20.55 -0.91
C ASN A 22 -2.89 -20.97 -1.23
N PRO A 23 -2.58 -21.33 -2.50
CA PRO A 23 -1.20 -21.50 -2.93
C PRO A 23 -0.50 -20.14 -3.02
N ILE A 24 0.83 -20.14 -2.94
CA ILE A 24 1.63 -18.96 -3.32
C ILE A 24 1.42 -18.75 -4.82
N PRO A 25 0.93 -17.56 -5.25
CA PRO A 25 0.69 -17.30 -6.66
C PRO A 25 1.97 -17.41 -7.48
N LYS A 26 1.87 -18.06 -8.64
CA LYS A 26 2.99 -18.14 -9.57
C LYS A 26 3.23 -16.78 -10.21
N ASP A 27 4.47 -16.32 -10.18
CA ASP A 27 4.89 -15.13 -10.90
C ASP A 27 4.90 -15.41 -12.42
N PRO A 28 4.16 -14.63 -13.22
CA PRO A 28 4.25 -14.73 -14.68
C PRO A 28 5.55 -14.15 -15.23
N SER A 29 6.27 -13.33 -14.44
CA SER A 29 7.55 -12.74 -14.81
C SER A 29 8.67 -13.78 -14.76
N PRO A 30 9.65 -13.78 -15.70
CA PRO A 30 10.85 -14.59 -15.61
C PRO A 30 11.84 -14.08 -14.55
N TRP A 31 11.61 -12.88 -13.99
CA TRP A 31 12.53 -12.22 -13.07
C TRP A 31 12.22 -12.59 -11.62
N LYS A 32 13.28 -12.77 -10.84
CA LYS A 32 13.14 -12.89 -9.38
C LYS A 32 12.71 -11.55 -8.78
N GLN A 33 12.04 -11.61 -7.65
CA GLN A 33 11.77 -10.44 -6.83
C GLN A 33 13.07 -9.69 -6.54
N HIS A 34 13.06 -8.36 -6.73
CA HIS A 34 14.20 -7.47 -6.52
C HIS A 34 15.43 -7.75 -7.41
N ALA A 35 15.22 -8.37 -8.58
CA ALA A 35 16.30 -8.62 -9.54
C ALA A 35 16.82 -7.28 -10.10
N MET A 36 18.09 -6.97 -9.83
CA MET A 36 18.74 -5.74 -10.31
C MET A 36 19.05 -5.77 -11.82
N ASP A 37 19.13 -6.95 -12.42
CA ASP A 37 19.35 -7.18 -13.85
C ASP A 37 18.06 -7.19 -14.68
N ARG A 38 16.89 -7.04 -14.04
CA ARG A 38 15.62 -6.81 -14.72
C ARG A 38 15.67 -5.47 -15.45
N PRO A 39 15.20 -5.37 -16.72
CA PRO A 39 15.16 -4.10 -17.44
C PRO A 39 14.41 -3.02 -16.66
N ALA A 40 15.04 -1.86 -16.50
CA ALA A 40 14.42 -0.71 -15.85
C ALA A 40 13.28 -0.16 -16.72
N PRO A 41 12.18 0.35 -16.12
CA PRO A 41 11.14 1.07 -16.82
C PRO A 41 11.71 2.27 -17.60
N VAL A 42 11.21 2.46 -18.82
CA VAL A 42 11.60 3.62 -19.65
C VAL A 42 11.18 4.90 -18.95
N VAL A 43 12.06 5.90 -18.92
CA VAL A 43 11.75 7.22 -18.35
C VAL A 43 10.84 7.98 -19.30
N VAL A 44 9.70 8.46 -18.79
CA VAL A 44 8.77 9.34 -19.49
C VAL A 44 8.61 10.62 -18.66
N THR A 45 8.93 11.77 -19.27
CA THR A 45 8.75 13.05 -18.59
C THR A 45 7.26 13.42 -18.56
N PRO A 46 6.65 13.56 -17.38
CA PRO A 46 5.26 13.98 -17.28
C PRO A 46 5.09 15.45 -17.61
N GLY A 47 3.86 15.87 -17.94
CA GLY A 47 3.51 17.28 -18.04
C GLY A 47 3.76 18.04 -16.74
N ALA A 48 3.84 19.37 -16.81
CA ALA A 48 4.01 20.21 -15.64
C ALA A 48 2.89 19.96 -14.61
N TYR A 49 3.24 20.03 -13.32
CA TYR A 49 2.25 20.00 -12.26
C TYR A 49 1.39 21.28 -12.31
N VAL A 50 0.08 21.12 -12.41
CA VAL A 50 -0.85 22.26 -12.57
C VAL A 50 -1.58 22.66 -11.28
N GLY A 51 -1.18 22.11 -10.14
CA GLY A 51 -1.79 22.38 -8.83
C GLY A 51 -2.63 21.20 -8.32
N PRO A 52 -3.06 21.25 -7.06
CA PRO A 52 -3.82 20.16 -6.46
C PRO A 52 -5.18 19.98 -7.14
N VAL A 53 -5.53 18.75 -7.45
CA VAL A 53 -6.84 18.39 -7.99
C VAL A 53 -7.86 18.41 -6.85
N PRO A 54 -8.91 19.26 -6.90
CA PRO A 54 -9.91 19.31 -5.84
C PRO A 54 -10.67 17.97 -5.75
N PRO A 55 -11.05 17.56 -4.54
CA PRO A 55 -11.85 16.35 -4.36
C PRO A 55 -13.22 16.50 -5.04
N PRO A 56 -13.73 15.45 -5.72
CA PRO A 56 -15.11 15.45 -6.22
C PRO A 56 -16.13 15.45 -5.07
N SER A 57 -17.38 15.79 -5.38
CA SER A 57 -18.41 16.03 -4.37
C SER A 57 -18.78 14.80 -3.52
N ASP A 58 -18.50 13.60 -4.01
CA ASP A 58 -18.71 12.31 -3.33
C ASP A 58 -17.45 11.75 -2.66
N ALA A 59 -16.35 12.49 -2.69
CA ALA A 59 -15.11 12.07 -2.06
C ALA A 59 -15.13 12.24 -0.54
N ILE A 60 -14.49 11.32 0.13
CA ILE A 60 -14.13 11.42 1.54
C ILE A 60 -12.72 12.02 1.59
N VAL A 61 -12.59 13.22 2.15
CA VAL A 61 -11.31 13.89 2.33
C VAL A 61 -10.60 13.26 3.52
N LEU A 62 -9.47 12.62 3.27
CA LEU A 62 -8.65 11.98 4.30
C LEU A 62 -7.61 12.95 4.89
N PHE A 63 -7.15 13.93 4.09
CA PHE A 63 -6.26 14.99 4.56
C PHE A 63 -6.39 16.24 3.68
N ASP A 64 -6.74 17.36 4.32
CA ASP A 64 -6.99 18.67 3.70
C ASP A 64 -5.84 19.68 3.94
N GLY A 65 -4.73 19.23 4.48
CA GLY A 65 -3.60 20.08 4.86
C GLY A 65 -3.65 20.62 6.30
N LYS A 66 -4.66 20.30 7.10
CA LYS A 66 -4.89 20.92 8.42
C LYS A 66 -4.91 19.93 9.59
N SER A 67 -5.44 18.71 9.37
CA SER A 67 -5.72 17.81 10.48
C SER A 67 -5.50 16.35 10.10
N LEU A 68 -4.98 15.57 11.06
CA LEU A 68 -4.88 14.11 10.99
C LEU A 68 -6.09 13.41 11.65
N ALA A 69 -7.23 14.08 11.81
CA ALA A 69 -8.40 13.51 12.48
C ALA A 69 -8.90 12.19 11.84
N GLU A 70 -8.71 12.00 10.54
CA GLU A 70 -9.06 10.77 9.82
C GLU A 70 -8.00 9.66 9.99
N TRP A 71 -6.87 9.94 10.68
CA TRP A 71 -5.73 9.06 10.82
C TRP A 71 -5.47 8.67 12.27
N ARG A 72 -4.87 7.50 12.46
CA ARG A 72 -4.37 7.01 13.73
C ARG A 72 -3.03 6.30 13.52
N SER A 73 -2.31 5.99 14.58
CA SER A 73 -1.17 5.08 14.50
C SER A 73 -1.63 3.71 13.96
N ALA A 74 -0.84 3.10 13.10
CA ALA A 74 -1.07 1.71 12.69
C ALA A 74 -0.88 0.73 13.86
N ASP A 75 -0.04 1.08 14.84
CA ASP A 75 0.03 0.43 16.15
C ASP A 75 -1.15 0.88 17.00
N SER A 76 -2.14 0.00 17.17
CA SER A 76 -3.39 0.29 17.89
C SER A 76 -3.18 0.71 19.36
N THR A 77 -2.01 0.44 19.93
CA THR A 77 -1.67 0.83 21.31
C THR A 77 -1.22 2.30 21.43
N LYS A 78 -0.87 2.94 20.31
CA LYS A 78 -0.31 4.31 20.28
C LYS A 78 -1.35 5.41 20.04
N GLY A 79 -2.60 5.06 19.73
CA GLY A 79 -3.71 6.01 19.56
C GLY A 79 -3.63 6.83 18.27
N ASP A 80 -3.65 8.17 18.39
CA ASP A 80 -3.70 9.08 17.25
C ASP A 80 -2.40 9.08 16.42
N ALA A 81 -2.53 9.42 15.13
CA ALA A 81 -1.39 9.65 14.26
C ALA A 81 -0.55 10.83 14.78
N LYS A 82 0.79 10.68 14.78
CA LYS A 82 1.73 11.68 15.32
C LYS A 82 2.73 12.19 14.28
N TRP A 83 2.49 11.94 13.00
CA TRP A 83 3.26 12.59 11.96
C TRP A 83 3.03 14.10 11.99
N LYS A 84 4.02 14.88 11.60
CA LYS A 84 3.94 16.34 11.63
C LYS A 84 3.10 16.86 10.46
N ILE A 85 2.50 18.04 10.67
CA ILE A 85 1.90 18.81 9.57
C ILE A 85 2.77 20.05 9.38
N GLU A 86 3.30 20.21 8.17
CA GLU A 86 4.16 21.33 7.79
C GLU A 86 3.76 21.83 6.39
N ASP A 87 3.52 23.12 6.25
CA ASP A 87 3.16 23.77 4.97
C ASP A 87 2.00 23.07 4.22
N GLY A 88 0.96 22.68 4.95
CA GLY A 88 -0.22 22.01 4.38
C GLY A 88 0.01 20.57 3.92
N ALA A 89 1.12 19.97 4.30
CA ALA A 89 1.42 18.55 4.06
C ALA A 89 1.62 17.81 5.37
N VAL A 90 1.21 16.55 5.42
CA VAL A 90 1.65 15.63 6.46
C VAL A 90 3.02 15.07 6.09
N VAL A 91 3.95 15.10 7.03
CA VAL A 91 5.34 14.71 6.83
C VAL A 91 5.62 13.44 7.62
N GLU A 92 6.08 12.40 6.91
CA GLU A 92 6.58 11.20 7.56
C GLU A 92 7.60 11.59 8.64
N THR A 93 7.35 11.14 9.84
CA THR A 93 8.20 11.46 10.99
C THR A 93 8.95 10.19 11.40
N PRO A 94 10.24 10.08 11.05
CA PRO A 94 11.02 8.86 11.24
C PRO A 94 10.95 8.31 12.65
N GLY A 95 10.67 7.00 12.78
CA GLY A 95 10.63 6.28 14.04
C GLY A 95 9.33 6.42 14.84
N ILE A 96 8.37 7.19 14.35
CA ILE A 96 7.03 7.27 14.98
C ILE A 96 6.18 6.04 14.61
N GLY A 97 6.45 5.44 13.46
CA GLY A 97 5.72 4.32 12.88
C GLY A 97 4.63 4.75 11.89
N ASP A 98 4.08 3.77 11.23
CA ASP A 98 3.08 3.94 10.19
C ASP A 98 1.80 4.59 10.73
N ILE A 99 1.11 5.30 9.84
CA ILE A 99 -0.23 5.82 10.11
C ILE A 99 -1.26 5.14 9.23
N THR A 100 -2.48 4.98 9.75
CA THR A 100 -3.56 4.29 9.04
C THR A 100 -4.85 5.09 9.18
N THR A 101 -5.74 4.97 8.19
CA THR A 101 -7.05 5.61 8.28
C THR A 101 -7.88 5.01 9.41
N ARG A 102 -8.73 5.82 10.05
CA ARG A 102 -9.71 5.32 11.04
C ARG A 102 -10.82 4.52 10.37
N ARG A 103 -11.20 4.93 9.16
CA ARG A 103 -12.17 4.22 8.32
C ARG A 103 -11.49 3.08 7.59
N SER A 104 -12.26 2.05 7.29
CA SER A 104 -11.87 0.89 6.48
C SER A 104 -12.55 0.97 5.12
N PHE A 105 -11.85 0.57 4.07
CA PHE A 105 -12.26 0.68 2.68
C PHE A 105 -12.08 -0.66 1.96
N GLY A 106 -12.90 -0.90 0.94
CA GLY A 106 -12.79 -2.04 0.02
C GLY A 106 -12.33 -1.57 -1.36
N ASP A 107 -13.24 -1.60 -2.34
CA ASP A 107 -12.98 -1.08 -3.68
C ASP A 107 -13.02 0.44 -3.67
N VAL A 108 -11.97 1.07 -4.19
CA VAL A 108 -11.80 2.52 -4.08
C VAL A 108 -11.10 3.14 -5.27
N GLN A 109 -11.35 4.46 -5.44
CA GLN A 109 -10.46 5.38 -6.12
C GLN A 109 -9.77 6.23 -5.06
N LEU A 110 -8.45 6.24 -5.05
CA LEU A 110 -7.62 7.06 -4.16
C LEU A 110 -6.85 8.09 -4.98
N HIS A 111 -6.89 9.35 -4.55
CA HIS A 111 -5.97 10.40 -4.99
C HIS A 111 -5.06 10.77 -3.84
N ILE A 112 -3.75 10.84 -4.11
CA ILE A 112 -2.74 11.25 -3.14
C ILE A 112 -1.59 11.96 -3.83
N GLU A 113 -1.20 13.10 -3.30
CA GLU A 113 0.00 13.80 -3.74
C GLU A 113 1.12 13.59 -2.73
N TRP A 114 2.32 13.32 -3.22
CA TRP A 114 3.50 13.11 -2.37
C TRP A 114 4.75 13.77 -2.95
N SER A 115 5.73 14.05 -2.09
CA SER A 115 7.00 14.65 -2.49
C SER A 115 8.14 14.11 -1.65
N ALA A 116 9.22 13.70 -2.29
CA ALA A 116 10.47 13.34 -1.63
C ALA A 116 11.28 14.59 -1.27
N ALA A 117 12.20 14.44 -0.32
CA ALA A 117 13.06 15.55 0.11
C ALA A 117 13.96 16.06 -1.01
N ASN A 118 14.18 17.37 -1.04
CA ASN A 118 15.17 18.03 -1.90
C ASN A 118 16.14 18.88 -1.02
N PRO A 119 17.46 18.64 -1.07
CA PRO A 119 18.16 17.66 -1.91
C PRO A 119 17.85 16.22 -1.52
N PRO A 120 17.92 15.28 -2.48
CA PRO A 120 17.68 13.86 -2.19
C PRO A 120 18.77 13.32 -1.27
N LYS A 121 18.36 12.40 -0.37
CA LYS A 121 19.28 11.72 0.55
C LYS A 121 19.19 10.21 0.32
N GLY A 122 20.32 9.52 0.45
CA GLY A 122 20.40 8.08 0.25
C GLY A 122 20.48 7.66 -1.22
N THR A 123 20.47 6.35 -1.46
CA THR A 123 20.53 5.71 -2.78
C THR A 123 19.63 4.49 -2.83
N GLY A 124 19.19 4.08 -4.03
CA GLY A 124 18.33 2.91 -4.19
C GLY A 124 17.07 3.00 -3.32
N GLN A 125 16.83 1.98 -2.51
CA GLN A 125 15.68 1.93 -1.60
C GLN A 125 15.83 2.82 -0.35
N ASP A 126 17.02 3.35 -0.10
CA ASP A 126 17.27 4.32 0.96
C ASP A 126 17.20 5.77 0.43
N ARG A 127 16.18 6.05 -0.42
CA ARG A 127 16.02 7.37 -1.03
C ARG A 127 14.55 7.77 -1.10
N GLY A 128 14.09 8.54 -0.10
CA GLY A 128 12.70 9.03 -0.06
C GLY A 128 11.68 7.91 -0.14
N ASN A 129 11.92 6.85 0.63
CA ASN A 129 11.10 5.65 0.65
C ASN A 129 9.92 5.81 1.60
N SER A 130 8.76 5.35 1.17
CA SER A 130 7.53 5.15 1.91
C SER A 130 6.64 4.19 1.11
N GLY A 131 5.38 4.00 1.50
CA GLY A 131 4.44 3.15 0.78
C GLY A 131 2.99 3.56 1.03
N VAL A 132 2.15 3.38 0.02
CA VAL A 132 0.70 3.48 0.12
C VAL A 132 0.14 2.06 0.14
N PHE A 133 -0.36 1.63 1.30
CA PHE A 133 -0.89 0.27 1.47
C PHE A 133 -2.41 0.28 1.43
N PHE A 134 -2.97 -0.45 0.50
CA PHE A 134 -4.39 -0.81 0.50
C PHE A 134 -4.59 -2.01 1.43
N MET A 135 -5.62 -1.92 2.27
CA MET A 135 -5.97 -2.96 3.24
C MET A 135 -4.78 -3.35 4.16
N GLN A 136 -3.84 -2.43 4.40
CA GLN A 136 -2.60 -2.63 5.16
C GLN A 136 -1.73 -3.81 4.65
N THR A 137 -1.92 -4.22 3.40
CA THR A 137 -1.37 -5.46 2.85
C THR A 137 -0.78 -5.31 1.45
N TYR A 138 -1.39 -4.46 0.61
CA TYR A 138 -1.06 -4.36 -0.81
C TYR A 138 -0.45 -2.99 -1.09
N GLU A 139 0.84 -2.95 -1.30
CA GLU A 139 1.62 -1.72 -1.40
C GLU A 139 1.78 -1.25 -2.84
N ILE A 140 1.50 0.04 -3.03
CA ILE A 140 2.01 0.83 -4.15
C ILE A 140 3.17 1.67 -3.63
N GLN A 141 4.34 1.41 -4.20
CA GLN A 141 5.60 1.98 -3.73
C GLN A 141 5.66 3.50 -3.87
N VAL A 142 6.15 4.14 -2.85
CA VAL A 142 6.61 5.54 -2.86
C VAL A 142 8.13 5.54 -2.72
N LEU A 143 8.82 6.09 -3.72
CA LEU A 143 10.29 6.15 -3.74
C LEU A 143 10.75 7.32 -4.61
N ASP A 144 11.79 8.04 -4.22
CA ASP A 144 12.48 8.91 -5.15
C ASP A 144 13.31 8.07 -6.13
N SER A 145 12.65 7.62 -7.21
CA SER A 145 13.29 6.88 -8.30
C SER A 145 13.71 7.78 -9.47
N TYR A 146 13.74 9.12 -9.26
CA TYR A 146 14.21 10.07 -10.26
C TYR A 146 15.73 9.94 -10.46
N HIS A 147 16.14 9.44 -11.65
CA HIS A 147 17.55 9.16 -11.95
C HIS A 147 18.25 8.32 -10.87
N ALA A 148 17.52 7.44 -10.19
CA ALA A 148 18.06 6.58 -9.14
C ALA A 148 18.11 5.12 -9.58
N ALA A 149 19.24 4.46 -9.31
CA ALA A 149 19.40 3.03 -9.56
C ALA A 149 18.78 2.23 -8.41
N THR A 150 17.78 1.43 -8.73
CA THR A 150 17.17 0.47 -7.81
C THR A 150 16.56 -0.69 -8.62
N TYR A 151 16.18 -1.78 -7.93
CA TYR A 151 15.46 -2.86 -8.61
C TYR A 151 14.11 -2.35 -9.16
N PRO A 152 13.74 -2.73 -10.39
CA PRO A 152 12.59 -2.16 -11.10
C PRO A 152 11.25 -2.32 -10.38
N ASP A 153 11.05 -3.47 -9.70
CA ASP A 153 9.83 -3.77 -8.93
C ASP A 153 9.78 -3.12 -7.53
N GLY A 154 10.70 -2.19 -7.25
CA GLY A 154 10.71 -1.31 -6.08
C GLY A 154 10.82 0.16 -6.44
N GLN A 155 10.65 0.55 -7.72
CA GLN A 155 10.54 1.95 -8.13
C GLN A 155 9.19 2.55 -7.73
N ALA A 156 9.08 3.88 -7.76
CA ALA A 156 7.81 4.58 -7.57
C ALA A 156 6.70 3.97 -8.41
N ALA A 157 5.52 3.78 -7.82
CA ALA A 157 4.33 3.18 -8.43
C ALA A 157 4.45 1.69 -8.82
N SER A 158 5.49 0.98 -8.37
CA SER A 158 5.51 -0.49 -8.43
C SER A 158 4.41 -1.07 -7.55
N ILE A 159 3.85 -2.22 -7.96
CA ILE A 159 3.29 -3.17 -6.99
C ILE A 159 4.50 -3.81 -6.33
N TYR A 160 4.83 -3.39 -5.11
CA TYR A 160 6.14 -3.63 -4.48
C TYR A 160 6.56 -5.10 -4.48
N GLY A 161 7.75 -5.35 -5.03
CA GLY A 161 8.33 -6.69 -5.14
C GLY A 161 7.62 -7.62 -6.13
N GLN A 162 6.64 -7.12 -6.90
CA GLN A 162 5.87 -7.91 -7.86
C GLN A 162 6.01 -7.38 -9.28
N TYR A 163 5.54 -6.18 -9.54
CA TYR A 163 5.54 -5.59 -10.88
C TYR A 163 6.14 -4.19 -10.86
N PRO A 164 7.12 -3.91 -11.73
CA PRO A 164 7.56 -2.54 -11.95
C PRO A 164 6.43 -1.72 -12.59
N PRO A 165 6.51 -0.38 -12.54
CA PRO A 165 5.64 0.46 -13.34
C PRO A 165 5.96 0.25 -14.84
N LEU A 166 4.96 0.45 -15.71
CA LEU A 166 5.13 0.39 -17.18
C LEU A 166 6.19 1.37 -17.67
N VAL A 167 6.24 2.56 -17.04
CA VAL A 167 7.24 3.60 -17.28
C VAL A 167 7.59 4.31 -15.97
N ASN A 168 8.78 4.89 -15.86
CA ASN A 168 9.16 5.77 -14.78
C ASN A 168 8.70 7.20 -15.10
N ALA A 169 7.61 7.63 -14.49
CA ALA A 169 6.99 8.95 -14.70
C ALA A 169 7.31 9.95 -13.59
N MET A 170 8.47 9.82 -12.93
CA MET A 170 8.89 10.69 -11.83
C MET A 170 9.20 12.11 -12.31
N ARG A 171 8.74 13.12 -11.54
CA ARG A 171 9.30 14.47 -11.52
C ARG A 171 10.53 14.53 -10.60
N PRO A 172 11.37 15.55 -10.71
CA PRO A 172 12.50 15.77 -9.80
C PRO A 172 12.12 15.73 -8.32
N PRO A 173 13.03 15.33 -7.40
CA PRO A 173 12.79 15.39 -5.97
C PRO A 173 12.48 16.83 -5.51
N GLY A 174 11.58 16.96 -4.54
CA GLY A 174 11.03 18.24 -4.10
C GLY A 174 9.79 18.68 -4.88
N GLU A 175 9.57 18.19 -6.10
CA GLU A 175 8.32 18.40 -6.83
C GLU A 175 7.23 17.43 -6.35
N TRP A 176 5.97 17.86 -6.50
CA TRP A 176 4.83 17.03 -6.16
C TRP A 176 4.58 15.96 -7.24
N GLN A 177 4.53 14.73 -6.79
CA GLN A 177 4.08 13.55 -7.54
C GLN A 177 2.60 13.35 -7.25
N VAL A 178 1.86 12.87 -8.22
CA VAL A 178 0.44 12.58 -8.12
C VAL A 178 0.21 11.10 -8.38
N TYR A 179 -0.44 10.41 -7.47
CA TYR A 179 -1.01 9.10 -7.70
C TYR A 179 -2.53 9.18 -7.76
N ASP A 180 -3.10 8.71 -8.86
CA ASP A 180 -4.51 8.36 -8.97
C ASP A 180 -4.60 6.84 -9.10
N ILE A 181 -5.22 6.19 -8.12
CA ILE A 181 -5.21 4.74 -7.97
C ILE A 181 -6.63 4.22 -7.92
N VAL A 182 -6.96 3.26 -8.78
CA VAL A 182 -8.18 2.44 -8.65
C VAL A 182 -7.75 1.09 -8.10
N PHE A 183 -8.31 0.73 -6.95
CA PHE A 183 -8.02 -0.55 -6.29
C PHE A 183 -9.30 -1.35 -6.12
N HIS A 184 -9.26 -2.61 -6.52
CA HIS A 184 -10.28 -3.61 -6.26
C HIS A 184 -9.75 -4.65 -5.28
N ARG A 185 -10.47 -4.87 -4.19
CA ARG A 185 -10.10 -5.81 -3.14
C ARG A 185 -10.11 -7.27 -3.63
N PRO A 186 -9.37 -8.15 -2.97
CA PRO A 186 -9.54 -9.58 -3.23
C PRO A 186 -10.86 -10.08 -2.67
N HIS A 187 -11.39 -11.14 -3.27
CA HIS A 187 -12.56 -11.84 -2.77
C HIS A 187 -12.18 -13.24 -2.29
N PHE A 188 -12.80 -13.67 -1.22
CA PHE A 188 -12.57 -14.99 -0.61
C PHE A 188 -13.91 -15.72 -0.47
N ASP A 189 -13.88 -17.04 -0.62
CA ASP A 189 -15.02 -17.89 -0.28
C ASP A 189 -15.07 -18.19 1.24
N ALA A 190 -16.10 -18.91 1.66
CA ALA A 190 -16.30 -19.27 3.07
C ALA A 190 -15.17 -20.15 3.68
N THR A 191 -14.33 -20.74 2.84
CA THR A 191 -13.16 -21.52 3.27
C THR A 191 -11.89 -20.68 3.39
N GLY A 192 -11.96 -19.39 3.02
CA GLY A 192 -10.83 -18.48 2.96
C GLY A 192 -9.99 -18.60 1.69
N LYS A 193 -10.47 -19.35 0.68
CA LYS A 193 -9.81 -19.44 -0.62
C LYS A 193 -10.09 -18.19 -1.44
N VAL A 194 -9.04 -17.60 -2.04
CA VAL A 194 -9.20 -16.48 -2.96
C VAL A 194 -9.97 -16.90 -4.20
N THR A 195 -11.06 -16.18 -4.50
CA THR A 195 -11.92 -16.40 -5.69
C THR A 195 -11.66 -15.35 -6.76
N ALA A 196 -11.23 -14.15 -6.35
CA ALA A 196 -10.71 -13.11 -7.23
C ALA A 196 -9.50 -12.44 -6.54
N PRO A 197 -8.37 -12.26 -7.22
CA PRO A 197 -7.24 -11.52 -6.68
C PRO A 197 -7.56 -10.04 -6.56
N ALA A 198 -6.84 -9.32 -5.70
CA ALA A 198 -6.84 -7.86 -5.73
C ALA A 198 -6.33 -7.37 -7.10
N ARG A 199 -6.85 -6.23 -7.57
CA ARG A 199 -6.44 -5.62 -8.82
C ARG A 199 -6.18 -4.12 -8.63
N VAL A 200 -5.26 -3.58 -9.41
CA VAL A 200 -4.92 -2.16 -9.30
C VAL A 200 -4.62 -1.54 -10.67
N THR A 201 -5.14 -0.32 -10.84
CA THR A 201 -4.75 0.60 -11.90
C THR A 201 -4.12 1.82 -11.27
N VAL A 202 -2.96 2.25 -11.73
CA VAL A 202 -2.25 3.42 -11.20
C VAL A 202 -1.90 4.37 -12.32
N PHE A 203 -2.27 5.63 -12.13
CA PHE A 203 -1.71 6.75 -12.89
C PHE A 203 -0.71 7.47 -12.01
N HIS A 204 0.50 7.67 -12.52
CA HIS A 204 1.54 8.47 -11.88
C HIS A 204 1.77 9.73 -12.71
N ASN A 205 1.47 10.89 -12.12
CA ASN A 205 1.55 12.18 -12.81
C ASN A 205 0.71 12.24 -14.11
N GLY A 206 -0.45 11.57 -14.12
CA GLY A 206 -1.35 11.48 -15.26
C GLY A 206 -0.95 10.43 -16.32
N ILE A 207 0.13 9.68 -16.10
CA ILE A 207 0.60 8.62 -17.00
C ILE A 207 0.21 7.26 -16.42
N LEU A 208 -0.42 6.39 -17.22
CA LEU A 208 -0.77 5.03 -16.83
C LEU A 208 0.51 4.22 -16.57
N VAL A 209 0.65 3.70 -15.36
CA VAL A 209 1.85 2.94 -14.94
C VAL A 209 1.54 1.53 -14.43
N GLN A 210 0.30 1.28 -14.02
CA GLN A 210 -0.24 -0.07 -13.78
C GLN A 210 -1.63 -0.13 -14.42
N ASP A 211 -1.88 -1.13 -15.26
CA ASP A 211 -3.12 -1.29 -16.03
C ASP A 211 -3.87 -2.53 -15.57
N ASP A 212 -4.83 -2.35 -14.68
CA ASP A 212 -5.68 -3.42 -14.14
C ASP A 212 -4.89 -4.69 -13.72
N MET A 213 -3.75 -4.47 -13.06
CA MET A 213 -2.82 -5.54 -12.69
C MET A 213 -3.35 -6.36 -11.53
N ALA A 214 -3.38 -7.69 -11.70
CA ALA A 214 -3.68 -8.61 -10.61
C ALA A 214 -2.50 -8.68 -9.64
N ILE A 215 -2.75 -8.36 -8.37
CA ILE A 215 -1.75 -8.44 -7.30
C ILE A 215 -1.55 -9.90 -6.90
N LEU A 216 -0.32 -10.33 -6.70
CA LEU A 216 0.05 -11.72 -6.41
C LEU A 216 0.09 -12.03 -4.90
N GLY A 217 -0.92 -11.56 -4.14
CA GLY A 217 -0.95 -11.68 -2.68
C GLY A 217 -0.24 -10.54 -1.97
N PRO A 218 0.00 -10.63 -0.65
CA PRO A 218 0.65 -9.58 0.14
C PRO A 218 1.98 -9.13 -0.46
N THR A 219 2.21 -7.82 -0.50
CA THR A 219 3.51 -7.26 -0.88
C THR A 219 4.48 -7.42 0.28
N THR A 220 5.68 -7.90 0.01
CA THR A 220 6.71 -8.13 1.02
C THR A 220 8.10 -7.83 0.47
N ASN A 221 9.04 -7.51 1.34
CA ASN A 221 10.44 -7.26 0.97
C ASN A 221 11.29 -8.54 0.86
N SER A 222 10.77 -9.70 1.23
CA SER A 222 11.58 -10.93 1.29
C SER A 222 11.20 -11.95 0.23
N ARG A 223 9.99 -12.45 0.29
CA ARG A 223 9.48 -13.46 -0.67
C ARG A 223 7.96 -13.40 -0.76
N ARG A 224 7.43 -13.79 -1.90
CA ARG A 224 5.98 -13.88 -2.09
C ARG A 224 5.32 -14.75 -1.04
N SER A 225 4.14 -14.31 -0.64
CA SER A 225 3.27 -15.03 0.27
C SER A 225 1.95 -15.37 -0.42
N ALA A 226 1.31 -16.44 0.03
CA ALA A 226 -0.05 -16.75 -0.40
C ALA A 226 -1.04 -15.71 0.14
N TYR A 227 -2.16 -15.53 -0.56
CA TYR A 227 -3.28 -14.80 0.00
C TYR A 227 -3.71 -15.40 1.34
N SER A 228 -4.09 -14.55 2.27
CA SER A 228 -4.75 -14.92 3.51
C SER A 228 -6.07 -14.18 3.57
N ALA A 229 -7.16 -14.89 3.87
CA ALA A 229 -8.46 -14.26 3.98
C ALA A 229 -8.46 -13.17 5.06
N HIS A 230 -9.06 -12.05 4.74
CA HIS A 230 -9.21 -10.90 5.63
C HIS A 230 -10.58 -10.24 5.41
N ALA A 231 -10.91 -9.24 6.20
CA ALA A 231 -12.17 -8.52 6.07
C ALA A 231 -12.28 -7.80 4.71
N ASP A 232 -13.51 -7.62 4.23
CA ASP A 232 -13.82 -6.96 2.96
C ASP A 232 -13.43 -5.48 2.93
N LYS A 233 -13.32 -4.85 4.09
CA LYS A 233 -12.85 -3.47 4.24
C LYS A 233 -11.78 -3.42 5.32
N LEU A 234 -10.66 -2.82 5.02
CA LEU A 234 -9.55 -2.55 5.94
C LEU A 234 -8.99 -1.15 5.67
N PRO A 235 -8.22 -0.58 6.61
CA PRO A 235 -7.67 0.77 6.46
C PRO A 235 -6.70 0.90 5.29
N ILE A 236 -6.54 2.15 4.82
CA ILE A 236 -5.38 2.59 4.03
C ILE A 236 -4.25 2.93 5.01
N GLN A 237 -3.01 2.62 4.65
CA GLN A 237 -1.84 2.91 5.50
C GLN A 237 -0.77 3.65 4.70
N LEU A 238 -0.10 4.59 5.37
CA LEU A 238 1.12 5.23 4.90
C LEU A 238 2.28 4.76 5.78
N GLN A 239 3.39 4.37 5.13
CA GLN A 239 4.53 3.74 5.79
C GLN A 239 5.53 4.78 6.31
N ASP A 240 6.02 4.57 7.53
CA ASP A 240 7.25 5.17 8.07
C ASP A 240 8.45 4.29 7.70
N HIS A 241 9.19 4.69 6.68
CA HIS A 241 10.43 4.02 6.27
C HIS A 241 11.69 4.80 6.68
N GLY A 242 11.53 5.80 7.55
CA GLY A 242 12.63 6.61 8.06
C GLY A 242 13.02 7.79 7.17
N HIS A 243 12.19 8.16 6.21
CA HIS A 243 12.44 9.25 5.27
C HIS A 243 11.34 10.33 5.38
N PRO A 244 11.68 11.64 5.35
CA PRO A 244 10.69 12.69 5.49
C PRO A 244 9.91 12.92 4.19
N VAL A 245 9.21 11.89 3.72
CA VAL A 245 8.27 11.99 2.60
C VAL A 245 7.07 12.83 3.03
N ARG A 246 6.63 13.72 2.16
CA ARG A 246 5.51 14.62 2.39
C ARG A 246 4.30 14.15 1.61
N PHE A 247 3.12 14.19 2.22
CA PHE A 247 1.85 13.85 1.58
C PHE A 247 0.85 14.98 1.75
N ARG A 248 -0.01 15.22 0.75
CA ARG A 248 -1.10 16.20 0.82
C ARG A 248 -2.23 15.83 -0.13
N ASN A 249 -3.32 16.58 -0.07
CA ASN A 249 -4.47 16.43 -0.96
C ASN A 249 -4.87 14.96 -1.09
N ILE A 250 -5.17 14.33 0.08
CA ILE A 250 -5.52 12.91 0.13
C ILE A 250 -7.03 12.78 0.20
N TRP A 251 -7.64 12.19 -0.82
CA TRP A 251 -9.06 11.90 -0.82
C TRP A 251 -9.35 10.56 -1.47
N ILE A 252 -10.46 9.95 -1.09
CA ILE A 252 -10.87 8.62 -1.52
C ILE A 252 -12.35 8.60 -1.87
N ARG A 253 -12.73 7.79 -2.84
CA ARG A 253 -14.12 7.46 -3.18
C ARG A 253 -14.29 5.96 -3.07
N GLU A 254 -15.34 5.51 -2.40
CA GLU A 254 -15.74 4.10 -2.44
C GLU A 254 -16.39 3.81 -3.81
N LEU A 255 -15.99 2.72 -4.43
CA LEU A 255 -16.53 2.26 -5.69
C LEU A 255 -17.67 1.27 -5.43
N PRO A 256 -18.73 1.29 -6.23
CA PRO A 256 -19.77 0.28 -6.14
C PRO A 256 -19.18 -1.09 -6.52
N GLU A 257 -19.66 -2.14 -5.87
CA GLU A 257 -19.32 -3.49 -6.31
C GLU A 257 -19.85 -3.72 -7.74
N PRO A 258 -19.04 -4.32 -8.64
CA PRO A 258 -19.51 -4.62 -9.99
C PRO A 258 -20.79 -5.46 -9.96
N GLY A 259 -21.85 -4.97 -10.62
CA GLY A 259 -23.11 -5.69 -10.76
C GLY A 259 -24.13 -5.50 -9.62
N LYS A 260 -23.92 -4.54 -8.72
CA LYS A 260 -24.96 -4.10 -7.75
C LYS A 260 -25.52 -2.73 -8.09
#